data_7fd8ee59a9e92a58b3760f409a9221b9
#
_entry.id   7fd8ee59a9e92a58b3760f409a9221b9
#
_cell.length_a   1.000
_cell.length_b   1.000
_cell.length_c   1.000
_cell.angle_alpha   90.00
_cell.angle_beta   90.00
_cell.angle_gamma   90.00
#
_symmetry.space_group_name_H-M   'P 1'
#
loop_
_entity.id
_entity.type
_entity.pdbx_description
1 polymer ?
#
loop_
_entity_poly.entity_id
_entity_poly.type
_entity_poly.pdbx_seq_one_letter_code
_entity_poly.pdbx_strand_id
1 'polypeptide(L)'
;MKLPKTLIIGGVKWKVELDSKIEGGAFFWRDHVIKIQKHYSDERKFQVLIHEVVEAILVNDNMRYQKHFSSGPENGDYLFAFNHDRFEIFTDELSGVLKQFLCVKGK
;
A
#
# COMPACT_ATOMS: atom_id res chain seq x y z
N MET A 1 8.72 9.25 14.07
CA MET A 1 7.79 9.56 13.00
C MET A 1 6.42 8.94 13.26
N LYS A 2 5.40 9.72 13.09
CA LYS A 2 4.04 9.26 13.35
C LYS A 2 3.35 8.86 12.06
N LEU A 3 2.77 7.66 12.03
CA LEU A 3 2.05 7.21 10.86
C LEU A 3 0.66 7.86 10.79
N PRO A 4 0.19 8.18 9.60
CA PRO A 4 -1.18 8.68 9.46
C PRO A 4 -2.18 7.56 9.78
N LYS A 5 -3.34 7.95 10.28
CA LYS A 5 -4.41 7.00 10.54
C LYS A 5 -5.27 6.72 9.32
N THR A 6 -5.25 7.64 8.37
CA THR A 6 -5.97 7.48 7.11
C THR A 6 -5.13 8.04 5.98
N LEU A 7 -5.37 7.51 4.78
CA LEU A 7 -4.73 7.97 3.56
C LEU A 7 -5.75 7.98 2.44
N ILE A 8 -5.59 8.92 1.51
CA ILE A 8 -6.37 8.93 0.28
C ILE A 8 -5.48 8.33 -0.81
N ILE A 9 -5.93 7.24 -1.40
CA ILE A 9 -5.20 6.57 -2.47
C ILE A 9 -6.14 6.47 -3.67
N GLY A 10 -5.77 7.13 -4.77
CA GLY A 10 -6.60 7.12 -5.97
C GLY A 10 -8.01 7.60 -5.71
N GLY A 11 -8.18 8.61 -4.86
CA GLY A 11 -9.48 9.16 -4.53
C GLY A 11 -10.27 8.38 -3.50
N VAL A 12 -9.72 7.27 -3.00
CA VAL A 12 -10.41 6.41 -2.03
C VAL A 12 -9.73 6.54 -0.68
N LYS A 13 -10.54 6.63 0.38
CA LYS A 13 -10.02 6.75 1.73
C LYS A 13 -9.72 5.38 2.30
N TRP A 14 -8.50 5.22 2.80
CA TRP A 14 -8.04 3.99 3.42
C TRP A 14 -7.73 4.24 4.89
N LYS A 15 -7.98 3.25 5.72
CA LYS A 15 -7.57 3.30 7.13
C LYS A 15 -6.23 2.62 7.28
N VAL A 16 -5.41 3.16 8.18
CA VAL A 16 -4.12 2.55 8.54
C VAL A 16 -4.22 2.12 9.99
N GLU A 17 -4.09 0.82 10.24
CA GLU A 17 -4.24 0.23 11.56
C GLU A 17 -3.00 -0.54 11.96
N LEU A 18 -2.71 -0.52 13.25
CA LEU A 18 -1.64 -1.34 13.82
C LEU A 18 -2.27 -2.60 14.41
N ASP A 19 -1.66 -3.75 14.12
CA ASP A 19 -2.22 -5.04 14.52
C ASP A 19 -1.10 -5.95 14.99
N SER A 20 -1.17 -6.41 16.23
CA SER A 20 -0.12 -7.27 16.79
C SER A 20 -0.22 -8.71 16.30
N LYS A 21 -1.29 -9.07 15.63
CA LYS A 21 -1.54 -10.45 15.23
C LYS A 21 -1.02 -10.81 13.84
N ILE A 22 -0.53 -9.83 13.08
CA ILE A 22 -0.02 -10.10 11.74
C ILE A 22 1.49 -9.91 11.70
N GLU A 23 2.13 -10.57 10.74
CA GLU A 23 3.53 -10.32 10.43
C GLU A 23 3.61 -9.40 9.23
N GLY A 24 4.55 -8.44 9.27
CA GLY A 24 4.70 -7.51 8.18
C GLY A 24 3.52 -6.57 8.06
N GLY A 25 2.94 -6.55 6.88
CA GLY A 25 1.76 -5.74 6.62
C GLY A 25 0.84 -6.43 5.64
N ALA A 26 -0.34 -5.87 5.52
CA ALA A 26 -1.33 -6.40 4.57
C ALA A 26 -2.28 -5.28 4.19
N PHE A 27 -2.83 -5.36 3.00
CA PHE A 27 -3.91 -4.46 2.63
C PHE A 27 -5.14 -5.28 2.26
N PHE A 28 -6.29 -4.74 2.63
CA PHE A 28 -7.57 -5.40 2.41
C PHE A 28 -8.38 -4.51 1.48
N TRP A 29 -8.43 -4.92 0.23
CA TRP A 29 -9.04 -4.12 -0.82
C TRP A 29 -10.52 -3.82 -0.56
N ARG A 30 -11.25 -4.83 -0.14
CA ARG A 30 -12.68 -4.67 0.05
C ARG A 30 -13.01 -3.64 1.13
N ASP A 31 -12.25 -3.65 2.21
CA ASP A 31 -12.52 -2.80 3.36
C ASP A 31 -11.71 -1.51 3.33
N HIS A 32 -10.77 -1.39 2.40
CA HIS A 32 -9.87 -0.25 2.29
C HIS A 32 -9.12 -0.01 3.59
N VAL A 33 -8.45 -1.06 4.04
CA VAL A 33 -7.67 -1.03 5.28
C VAL A 33 -6.27 -1.56 5.00
N ILE A 34 -5.28 -0.86 5.54
CA ILE A 34 -3.90 -1.32 5.56
C ILE A 34 -3.55 -1.61 7.01
N LYS A 35 -3.04 -2.81 7.28
CA LYS A 35 -2.62 -3.20 8.62
C LYS A 35 -1.12 -3.41 8.65
N ILE A 36 -0.49 -3.00 9.76
CA ILE A 36 0.96 -3.08 9.93
C ILE A 36 1.22 -3.66 11.32
N GLN A 37 2.23 -4.53 11.41
CA GLN A 37 2.61 -5.11 12.70
C GLN A 37 2.90 -4.00 13.72
N LYS A 38 2.20 -4.06 14.83
CA LYS A 38 2.22 -3.01 15.85
C LYS A 38 3.57 -2.83 16.51
N HIS A 39 4.33 -3.91 16.65
CA HIS A 39 5.57 -3.90 17.45
C HIS A 39 6.83 -3.59 16.66
N TYR A 40 6.71 -3.31 15.37
CA TYR A 40 7.87 -2.89 14.59
C TYR A 40 8.35 -1.50 15.04
N SER A 41 9.62 -1.21 14.77
CA SER A 41 10.14 0.14 14.97
C SER A 41 9.41 1.11 14.04
N ASP A 42 9.51 2.40 14.34
CA ASP A 42 8.87 3.40 13.51
C ASP A 42 9.37 3.35 12.06
N GLU A 43 10.67 3.17 11.89
CA GLU A 43 11.24 3.08 10.55
C GLU A 43 10.70 1.87 9.80
N ARG A 44 10.62 0.73 10.47
CA ARG A 44 10.10 -0.48 9.85
C ARG A 44 8.62 -0.34 9.50
N LYS A 45 7.84 0.27 10.39
CA LYS A 45 6.43 0.52 10.12
C LYS A 45 6.26 1.37 8.86
N PHE A 46 7.10 2.39 8.71
CA PHE A 46 7.02 3.26 7.54
C PHE A 46 7.35 2.49 6.26
N GLN A 47 8.40 1.67 6.30
CA GLN A 47 8.77 0.85 5.15
C GLN A 47 7.63 -0.07 4.74
N VAL A 48 7.01 -0.72 5.72
CA VAL A 48 5.90 -1.64 5.45
C VAL A 48 4.71 -0.87 4.89
N LEU A 49 4.41 0.30 5.45
CA LEU A 49 3.29 1.09 4.96
C LEU A 49 3.49 1.47 3.48
N ILE A 50 4.69 1.91 3.11
CA ILE A 50 4.98 2.27 1.72
C ILE A 50 4.80 1.05 0.82
N HIS A 51 5.28 -0.11 1.25
CA HIS A 51 5.12 -1.33 0.48
C HIS A 51 3.63 -1.61 0.19
N GLU A 52 2.79 -1.53 1.22
CA GLU A 52 1.37 -1.82 1.06
C GLU A 52 0.66 -0.75 0.22
N VAL A 53 1.05 0.51 0.38
CA VAL A 53 0.49 1.58 -0.43
C VAL A 53 0.79 1.36 -1.91
N VAL A 54 2.03 1.01 -2.22
CA VAL A 54 2.41 0.77 -3.61
C VAL A 54 1.58 -0.38 -4.19
N GLU A 55 1.42 -1.47 -3.45
CA GLU A 55 0.63 -2.58 -3.94
C GLU A 55 -0.85 -2.18 -4.11
N ALA A 56 -1.38 -1.39 -3.19
CA ALA A 56 -2.76 -0.94 -3.31
C ALA A 56 -2.97 -0.11 -4.57
N ILE A 57 -2.03 0.77 -4.89
CA ILE A 57 -2.10 1.57 -6.12
C ILE A 57 -2.07 0.66 -7.34
N LEU A 58 -1.16 -0.31 -7.34
CA LEU A 58 -1.01 -1.20 -8.49
C LEU A 58 -2.25 -2.05 -8.70
N VAL A 59 -2.88 -2.49 -7.63
CA VAL A 59 -4.13 -3.24 -7.76
C VAL A 59 -5.25 -2.33 -8.26
N ASN A 60 -5.34 -1.12 -7.72
CA ASN A 60 -6.38 -0.18 -8.11
C ASN A 60 -6.33 0.15 -9.59
N ASP A 61 -5.13 0.24 -10.15
CA ASP A 61 -4.94 0.62 -11.54
C ASP A 61 -4.77 -0.59 -12.45
N ASN A 62 -5.05 -1.78 -11.96
CA ASN A 62 -4.95 -3.02 -12.73
C ASN A 62 -3.56 -3.27 -13.27
N MET A 63 -2.56 -2.93 -12.50
CA MET A 63 -1.17 -3.13 -12.88
C MET A 63 -0.53 -4.34 -12.21
N ARG A 64 -1.32 -5.08 -11.41
CA ARG A 64 -0.84 -6.26 -10.72
C ARG A 64 -1.66 -7.47 -11.14
N TYR A 65 -0.97 -8.53 -11.56
CA TYR A 65 -1.63 -9.76 -12.02
C TYR A 65 -1.03 -10.95 -11.31
N GLN A 66 -1.87 -11.94 -11.03
CA GLN A 66 -1.38 -13.20 -10.52
C GLN A 66 -0.78 -13.99 -11.68
N LYS A 67 0.45 -14.45 -11.50
CA LYS A 67 1.21 -15.06 -12.57
C LYS A 67 0.68 -16.44 -12.96
N HIS A 68 0.29 -17.23 -11.98
CA HIS A 68 -0.15 -18.60 -12.20
C HIS A 68 -1.45 -18.87 -11.48
N PHE A 69 -2.51 -19.06 -12.24
CA PHE A 69 -3.81 -19.37 -11.66
C PHE A 69 -3.83 -20.75 -11.04
N SER A 70 -3.16 -21.71 -11.68
CA SER A 70 -3.17 -23.09 -11.21
C SER A 70 -2.36 -23.27 -9.92
N SER A 71 -1.48 -22.35 -9.63
CA SER A 71 -0.63 -22.44 -8.44
C SER A 71 -1.31 -21.93 -7.18
N GLY A 72 -2.37 -21.14 -7.36
CA GLY A 72 -3.07 -20.56 -6.23
C GLY A 72 -2.39 -19.29 -5.70
N PRO A 73 -3.13 -18.53 -4.91
CA PRO A 73 -2.64 -17.23 -4.41
C PRO A 73 -1.54 -17.37 -3.37
N GLU A 74 -1.42 -18.51 -2.73
CA GLU A 74 -0.43 -18.68 -1.66
C GLU A 74 1.00 -18.60 -2.18
N ASN A 75 1.19 -18.73 -3.47
CA ASN A 75 2.55 -18.66 -4.03
C ASN A 75 3.07 -17.24 -4.12
N GLY A 76 2.21 -16.25 -4.00
CA GLY A 76 2.62 -14.86 -4.03
C GLY A 76 3.23 -14.42 -5.34
N ASP A 77 2.97 -15.16 -6.40
CA ASP A 77 3.54 -14.86 -7.72
C ASP A 77 2.68 -13.83 -8.43
N TYR A 78 2.97 -12.57 -8.19
CA TYR A 78 2.29 -11.49 -8.87
C TYR A 78 3.18 -10.86 -9.92
N LEU A 79 2.58 -10.47 -11.02
CA LEU A 79 3.25 -9.80 -12.10
C LEU A 79 2.81 -8.35 -12.15
N PHE A 80 3.77 -7.45 -12.13
CA PHE A 80 3.47 -6.03 -12.27
C PHE A 80 3.76 -5.64 -13.71
N ALA A 81 2.72 -5.17 -14.40
CA ALA A 81 2.85 -4.85 -15.81
C ALA A 81 2.24 -3.49 -16.12
N PHE A 82 3.07 -2.57 -16.60
CA PHE A 82 2.60 -1.25 -16.98
C PHE A 82 3.53 -0.63 -17.99
N ASN A 83 2.96 0.20 -18.86
CA ASN A 83 3.73 0.97 -19.82
C ASN A 83 4.04 2.35 -19.24
N HIS A 84 4.63 3.22 -20.05
CA HIS A 84 5.04 4.53 -19.58
C HIS A 84 3.84 5.37 -19.10
N ASP A 85 2.72 5.31 -19.79
CA ASP A 85 1.54 6.08 -19.40
C ASP A 85 1.03 5.64 -18.03
N ARG A 86 1.00 4.35 -17.79
CA ARG A 86 0.56 3.82 -16.50
C ARG A 86 1.57 4.12 -15.41
N PHE A 87 2.85 4.12 -15.76
CA PHE A 87 3.89 4.50 -14.82
C PHE A 87 3.70 5.94 -14.35
N GLU A 88 3.34 6.85 -15.27
CA GLU A 88 3.07 8.23 -14.90
C GLU A 88 1.87 8.34 -13.96
N ILE A 89 0.80 7.59 -14.23
CA ILE A 89 -0.36 7.57 -13.36
C ILE A 89 0.05 7.09 -11.96
N PHE A 90 0.83 6.02 -11.93
CA PHE A 90 1.30 5.45 -10.67
C PHE A 90 2.10 6.48 -9.86
N THR A 91 3.06 7.14 -10.50
CA THR A 91 3.91 8.10 -9.79
C THR A 91 3.13 9.32 -9.33
N ASP A 92 2.12 9.74 -10.09
CA ASP A 92 1.27 10.85 -9.66
C ASP A 92 0.47 10.49 -8.41
N GLU A 93 -0.10 9.30 -8.38
CA GLU A 93 -0.86 8.85 -7.22
C GLU A 93 0.04 8.67 -6.01
N LEU A 94 1.21 8.08 -6.22
CA LEU A 94 2.18 7.91 -5.13
C LEU A 94 2.61 9.26 -4.58
N SER A 95 2.85 10.23 -5.47
CA SER A 95 3.21 11.58 -5.05
C SER A 95 2.13 12.18 -4.16
N GLY A 96 0.86 11.98 -4.54
CA GLY A 96 -0.25 12.47 -3.73
C GLY A 96 -0.30 11.85 -2.35
N VAL A 97 0.00 10.55 -2.26
CA VAL A 97 0.05 9.88 -0.97
C VAL A 97 1.20 10.41 -0.13
N LEU A 98 2.38 10.57 -0.73
CA LEU A 98 3.56 11.03 0.00
C LEU A 98 3.38 12.44 0.55
N LYS A 99 2.66 13.30 -0.17
CA LYS A 99 2.36 14.64 0.33
C LYS A 99 1.57 14.59 1.64
N GLN A 100 0.74 13.59 1.80
CA GLN A 100 -0.04 13.45 3.04
C GLN A 100 0.86 13.15 4.22
N PHE A 101 1.95 12.41 4.01
CA PHE A 101 2.94 12.20 5.07
C PHE A 101 3.59 13.52 5.47
N LEU A 102 3.88 14.38 4.52
CA LEU A 102 4.47 15.66 4.83
C LEU A 102 3.55 16.51 5.69
N CYS A 103 2.25 16.47 5.40
CA CYS A 103 1.27 17.20 6.20
C CYS A 103 1.23 16.68 7.64
N VAL A 104 1.24 15.36 7.82
CA VAL A 104 1.24 14.77 9.16
C VAL A 104 2.52 15.15 9.91
N LYS A 105 3.66 15.08 9.21
CA LYS A 105 4.94 15.36 9.82
C LYS A 105 5.11 16.82 10.18
N GLY A 106 4.55 17.70 9.36
CA GLY A 106 4.73 19.14 9.53
C GLY A 106 3.89 19.73 10.62
N LYS A 107 3.05 18.95 11.25
CA LYS A 107 2.19 19.43 12.32
C LYS A 107 2.58 18.82 13.64
#